data_bc833f1f5d873985659cf3c721033220
#
_entry.id   bc833f1f5d873985659cf3c721033220
#
_cell.length_a   1.000
_cell.length_b   1.000
_cell.length_c   1.000
_cell.angle_alpha   90.00
_cell.angle_beta   90.00
_cell.angle_gamma   90.00
#
_symmetry.space_group_name_H-M   'P 1'
#
loop_
_entity.id
_entity.type
_entity.pdbx_description
1 polymer ?
#
loop_
_entity_poly.entity_id
_entity_poly.type
_entity_poly.pdbx_seq_one_letter_code
_entity_poly.pdbx_strand_id
1 'polypeptide(L)'
;TIVGCPLVSGSQLINAAVAFQRGEILGVVPKSYLPSYKEFQEERWFTASSHLQQSMITIGNREVPLDCYLIFEYDEVRVGIEICEDLWVPIPPSSELAMQGANLIFNLSASNELIGKHAYLRSLICQQSARCIAGYVYASAGFGESSTDLVFAGNGIIAENGTLLRESERFSMEEQLVISEIDIQNLQNDRRINTSFMQGYLNHNMDNGTVVSFSLPNRTLDLTRAIDPHPFTPSGDALKERCEEIFHIQVAGLAKRILHAHAQTAVVGISGGLDSTLALLVTVMTFDALKIPRDKIIGITMPGFGTTDRTYTNACDLIRSLGVTLREISIKDACIQHFKDINHDIHVHDVTYENSQARERTQLLMDVANQANGLVIGTGDL
;
A
#
# COMPACT_ATOMS: atom_id res chain seq x y z
N THR A 1 -14.23 -3.35 -25.01
CA THR A 1 -15.38 -2.58 -24.53
C THR A 1 -16.28 -3.46 -23.69
N ILE A 2 -16.84 -2.92 -22.60
CA ILE A 2 -17.79 -3.60 -21.71
C ILE A 2 -19.01 -2.68 -21.59
N VAL A 3 -20.22 -3.23 -21.79
CA VAL A 3 -21.48 -2.46 -21.69
C VAL A 3 -22.53 -3.25 -20.91
N GLY A 4 -23.39 -2.57 -20.18
CA GLY A 4 -24.57 -3.16 -19.55
C GLY A 4 -25.66 -3.40 -20.57
N CYS A 5 -26.31 -4.57 -20.52
CA CYS A 5 -27.37 -4.93 -21.43
C CYS A 5 -28.33 -5.94 -20.80
N PRO A 6 -29.67 -5.72 -20.85
CA PRO A 6 -30.63 -6.77 -20.52
C PRO A 6 -30.66 -7.81 -21.66
N LEU A 7 -30.54 -9.08 -21.29
CA LEU A 7 -30.51 -10.19 -22.26
C LEU A 7 -31.47 -11.30 -21.85
N VAL A 8 -31.91 -12.08 -22.85
CA VAL A 8 -32.75 -13.26 -22.63
C VAL A 8 -31.89 -14.51 -22.79
N SER A 9 -31.84 -15.35 -21.75
CA SER A 9 -31.20 -16.68 -21.76
C SER A 9 -32.28 -17.74 -21.52
N GLY A 10 -32.62 -18.48 -22.54
CA GLY A 10 -33.76 -19.39 -22.49
C GLY A 10 -35.06 -18.66 -22.22
N SER A 11 -35.71 -18.93 -21.08
CA SER A 11 -36.91 -18.24 -20.60
C SER A 11 -36.61 -17.16 -19.54
N GLN A 12 -35.35 -16.88 -19.26
CA GLN A 12 -34.92 -16.01 -18.17
C GLN A 12 -34.41 -14.69 -18.71
N LEU A 13 -34.83 -13.57 -18.10
CA LEU A 13 -34.25 -12.24 -18.36
C LEU A 13 -33.12 -12.00 -17.38
N ILE A 14 -31.99 -11.53 -17.85
CA ILE A 14 -30.79 -11.26 -17.06
C ILE A 14 -30.33 -9.82 -17.22
N ASN A 15 -29.86 -9.22 -16.12
CA ASN A 15 -29.07 -7.99 -16.15
C ASN A 15 -27.60 -8.43 -16.35
N ALA A 16 -26.98 -8.00 -17.42
CA ALA A 16 -25.68 -8.53 -17.81
C ALA A 16 -24.70 -7.45 -18.30
N ALA A 17 -23.43 -7.73 -18.15
CA ALA A 17 -22.35 -7.02 -18.80
C ALA A 17 -21.89 -7.83 -20.04
N VAL A 18 -21.82 -7.18 -21.17
CA VAL A 18 -21.36 -7.77 -22.43
C VAL A 18 -19.97 -7.24 -22.73
N ALA A 19 -18.99 -8.14 -22.77
CA ALA A 19 -17.63 -7.83 -23.20
C ALA A 19 -17.49 -8.09 -24.70
N PHE A 20 -17.00 -7.10 -25.45
CA PHE A 20 -16.80 -7.25 -26.89
C PHE A 20 -15.58 -6.50 -27.41
N GLN A 21 -15.03 -6.95 -28.51
CA GLN A 21 -13.89 -6.37 -29.17
C GLN A 21 -14.03 -6.46 -30.69
N ARG A 22 -13.83 -5.34 -31.40
CA ARG A 22 -13.83 -5.28 -32.88
C ARG A 22 -15.08 -5.89 -33.54
N GLY A 23 -16.25 -5.69 -32.89
CA GLY A 23 -17.52 -6.23 -33.36
C GLY A 23 -17.76 -7.71 -33.01
N GLU A 24 -16.89 -8.33 -32.23
CA GLU A 24 -17.04 -9.70 -31.74
C GLU A 24 -17.36 -9.69 -30.25
N ILE A 25 -18.43 -10.40 -29.85
CA ILE A 25 -18.77 -10.61 -28.46
C ILE A 25 -17.85 -11.68 -27.91
N LEU A 26 -17.18 -11.38 -26.80
CA LEU A 26 -16.24 -12.27 -26.13
C LEU A 26 -16.94 -13.13 -25.07
N GLY A 27 -17.90 -12.56 -24.37
CA GLY A 27 -18.63 -13.25 -23.32
C GLY A 27 -19.63 -12.32 -22.64
N VAL A 28 -20.48 -12.92 -21.84
CA VAL A 28 -21.57 -12.26 -21.08
C VAL A 28 -21.44 -12.61 -19.60
N VAL A 29 -21.38 -11.57 -18.77
CA VAL A 29 -21.30 -11.70 -17.31
C VAL A 29 -22.67 -11.32 -16.73
N PRO A 30 -23.46 -12.25 -16.20
CA PRO A 30 -24.73 -11.95 -15.56
C PRO A 30 -24.51 -11.42 -14.14
N LYS A 31 -25.34 -10.48 -13.70
CA LYS A 31 -25.33 -9.95 -12.35
C LYS A 31 -25.62 -11.03 -11.33
N SER A 32 -24.84 -11.08 -10.25
CA SER A 32 -24.94 -12.11 -9.22
C SER A 32 -25.97 -11.75 -8.14
N TYR A 33 -26.01 -10.50 -7.71
CA TYR A 33 -26.87 -10.03 -6.63
C TYR A 33 -27.84 -8.96 -7.14
N LEU A 34 -29.14 -9.24 -7.04
CA LEU A 34 -30.20 -8.37 -7.50
C LEU A 34 -30.81 -7.63 -6.30
N PRO A 35 -30.57 -6.31 -6.14
CA PRO A 35 -31.16 -5.56 -5.04
C PRO A 35 -32.69 -5.48 -5.18
N SER A 36 -33.40 -5.87 -4.11
CA SER A 36 -34.85 -5.78 -4.01
C SER A 36 -35.25 -5.22 -2.65
N TYR A 37 -34.67 -4.08 -2.31
CA TYR A 37 -34.89 -3.33 -1.08
C TYR A 37 -34.93 -1.82 -1.36
N LYS A 38 -35.61 -1.04 -0.50
CA LYS A 38 -35.83 0.39 -0.66
C LYS A 38 -36.40 0.73 -2.05
N GLU A 39 -35.64 1.51 -2.82
CA GLU A 39 -36.00 1.93 -4.18
C GLU A 39 -35.75 0.88 -5.27
N PHE A 40 -35.00 -0.17 -4.96
CA PHE A 40 -34.62 -1.20 -5.94
C PHE A 40 -35.61 -2.35 -5.98
N GLN A 41 -35.93 -2.85 -7.19
CA GLN A 41 -36.84 -3.95 -7.43
C GLN A 41 -36.36 -4.87 -8.57
N GLU A 42 -35.06 -5.18 -8.64
CA GLU A 42 -34.47 -5.92 -9.77
C GLU A 42 -34.98 -7.36 -9.87
N GLU A 43 -35.20 -8.06 -8.74
CA GLU A 43 -35.71 -9.43 -8.74
C GLU A 43 -37.10 -9.57 -9.39
N ARG A 44 -37.85 -8.47 -9.51
CA ARG A 44 -39.11 -8.44 -10.21
C ARG A 44 -38.99 -8.79 -11.70
N TRP A 45 -37.81 -8.48 -12.29
CA TRP A 45 -37.61 -8.55 -13.72
C TRP A 45 -36.49 -9.51 -14.09
N PHE A 46 -35.42 -9.57 -13.33
CA PHE A 46 -34.20 -10.28 -13.67
C PHE A 46 -33.99 -11.53 -12.82
N THR A 47 -33.24 -12.46 -13.40
CA THR A 47 -32.78 -13.69 -12.75
C THR A 47 -31.31 -13.51 -12.35
N ALA A 48 -30.95 -13.85 -11.12
CA ALA A 48 -29.58 -13.84 -10.63
C ALA A 48 -28.73 -14.94 -11.30
N SER A 49 -27.44 -14.73 -11.39
CA SER A 49 -26.50 -15.68 -12.02
C SER A 49 -26.60 -17.09 -11.44
N SER A 50 -26.79 -17.23 -10.13
CA SER A 50 -26.91 -18.51 -9.43
C SER A 50 -28.13 -19.36 -9.83
N HIS A 51 -29.12 -18.73 -10.46
CA HIS A 51 -30.35 -19.42 -10.91
C HIS A 51 -30.37 -19.65 -12.43
N LEU A 52 -29.28 -19.37 -13.12
CA LEU A 52 -29.18 -19.61 -14.56
C LEU A 52 -29.00 -21.10 -14.84
N GLN A 53 -29.70 -21.55 -15.89
CA GLN A 53 -29.66 -22.95 -16.32
C GLN A 53 -28.65 -23.22 -17.44
N GLN A 54 -28.13 -22.16 -18.04
CA GLN A 54 -27.25 -22.23 -19.21
C GLN A 54 -25.94 -21.54 -18.91
N SER A 55 -24.82 -22.11 -19.38
CA SER A 55 -23.48 -21.54 -19.34
C SER A 55 -23.06 -20.90 -20.67
N MET A 56 -23.94 -20.93 -21.67
CA MET A 56 -23.75 -20.32 -22.98
C MET A 56 -25.00 -19.55 -23.37
N ILE A 57 -24.83 -18.49 -24.14
CA ILE A 57 -25.93 -17.67 -24.67
C ILE A 57 -25.73 -17.41 -26.16
N THR A 58 -26.81 -17.49 -26.95
CA THR A 58 -26.79 -17.16 -28.36
C THR A 58 -27.16 -15.70 -28.57
N ILE A 59 -26.26 -14.92 -29.16
CA ILE A 59 -26.48 -13.53 -29.55
C ILE A 59 -26.30 -13.41 -31.06
N GLY A 60 -27.37 -13.08 -31.74
CA GLY A 60 -27.39 -13.17 -33.22
C GLY A 60 -27.19 -14.62 -33.68
N ASN A 61 -26.10 -14.90 -34.39
CA ASN A 61 -25.75 -16.22 -34.89
C ASN A 61 -24.55 -16.86 -34.19
N ARG A 62 -24.17 -16.32 -32.99
CA ARG A 62 -22.99 -16.77 -32.24
C ARG A 62 -23.39 -17.23 -30.85
N GLU A 63 -22.81 -18.33 -30.44
CA GLU A 63 -22.87 -18.83 -29.08
C GLU A 63 -21.62 -18.36 -28.32
N VAL A 64 -21.82 -17.72 -27.16
CA VAL A 64 -20.76 -17.14 -26.33
C VAL A 64 -20.90 -17.57 -24.89
N PRO A 65 -19.82 -17.60 -24.09
CA PRO A 65 -19.87 -17.96 -22.69
C PRO A 65 -20.74 -17.00 -21.88
N LEU A 66 -21.50 -17.59 -20.94
CA LEU A 66 -22.37 -16.91 -19.98
C LEU A 66 -22.04 -17.38 -18.57
N ASP A 67 -21.26 -16.62 -17.82
CA ASP A 67 -20.87 -16.96 -16.46
C ASP A 67 -20.47 -15.69 -15.69
N CYS A 68 -20.77 -15.64 -14.39
CA CYS A 68 -20.35 -14.55 -13.49
C CYS A 68 -18.85 -14.61 -13.15
N TYR A 69 -18.18 -15.71 -13.43
CA TYR A 69 -16.76 -15.90 -13.16
C TYR A 69 -15.90 -15.98 -14.44
N LEU A 70 -16.33 -15.35 -15.53
CA LEU A 70 -15.51 -15.24 -16.72
C LEU A 70 -14.24 -14.43 -16.48
N ILE A 71 -13.11 -14.97 -16.90
CA ILE A 71 -11.84 -14.27 -16.96
C ILE A 71 -11.50 -13.94 -18.41
N PHE A 72 -11.37 -12.67 -18.74
CA PHE A 72 -10.89 -12.24 -20.04
C PHE A 72 -9.38 -12.02 -19.97
N GLU A 73 -8.61 -12.72 -20.80
CA GLU A 73 -7.16 -12.78 -20.69
C GLU A 73 -6.45 -12.25 -21.93
N TYR A 74 -5.49 -11.39 -21.73
CA TYR A 74 -4.52 -10.95 -22.71
C TYR A 74 -3.15 -10.76 -22.06
N ASP A 75 -2.16 -11.57 -22.43
CA ASP A 75 -0.82 -11.58 -21.84
C ASP A 75 -0.91 -11.71 -20.30
N GLU A 76 -0.32 -10.79 -19.57
CA GLU A 76 -0.37 -10.77 -18.09
C GLU A 76 -1.66 -10.14 -17.51
N VAL A 77 -2.50 -9.57 -18.37
CA VAL A 77 -3.75 -8.89 -17.95
C VAL A 77 -4.89 -9.90 -17.90
N ARG A 78 -5.48 -10.05 -16.73
CA ARG A 78 -6.65 -10.90 -16.47
C ARG A 78 -7.78 -10.07 -15.91
N VAL A 79 -8.83 -9.92 -16.69
CA VAL A 79 -9.96 -9.04 -16.40
C VAL A 79 -11.12 -9.85 -15.85
N GLY A 80 -11.64 -9.44 -14.70
CA GLY A 80 -12.92 -9.86 -14.14
C GLY A 80 -13.95 -8.73 -14.21
N ILE A 81 -15.24 -9.10 -14.27
CA ILE A 81 -16.34 -8.14 -14.35
C ILE A 81 -17.37 -8.47 -13.27
N GLU A 82 -17.87 -7.46 -12.57
CA GLU A 82 -19.02 -7.55 -11.67
C GLU A 82 -19.96 -6.35 -11.89
N ILE A 83 -21.18 -6.41 -11.39
CA ILE A 83 -22.19 -5.40 -11.70
C ILE A 83 -22.79 -4.82 -10.43
N CYS A 84 -22.58 -3.52 -10.20
CA CYS A 84 -23.29 -2.68 -9.23
C CYS A 84 -23.36 -3.29 -7.82
N GLU A 85 -24.49 -3.89 -7.46
CA GLU A 85 -24.74 -4.50 -6.13
C GLU A 85 -23.73 -5.57 -5.75
N ASP A 86 -23.14 -6.23 -6.73
CA ASP A 86 -22.12 -7.26 -6.52
C ASP A 86 -20.96 -6.76 -5.64
N LEU A 87 -20.58 -5.47 -5.72
CA LEU A 87 -19.57 -4.87 -4.85
C LEU A 87 -20.01 -4.69 -3.40
N TRP A 88 -21.34 -4.54 -3.14
CA TRP A 88 -21.85 -4.12 -1.83
C TRP A 88 -22.08 -5.29 -0.88
N VAL A 89 -22.04 -6.52 -1.36
CA VAL A 89 -22.23 -7.72 -0.57
C VAL A 89 -20.98 -8.07 0.26
N PRO A 90 -21.11 -8.84 1.34
CA PRO A 90 -19.97 -9.22 2.20
C PRO A 90 -18.84 -9.96 1.46
N ILE A 91 -19.19 -10.79 0.46
CA ILE A 91 -18.25 -11.52 -0.40
C ILE A 91 -18.58 -11.18 -1.85
N PRO A 92 -17.98 -10.12 -2.42
CA PRO A 92 -18.19 -9.73 -3.80
C PRO A 92 -17.64 -10.77 -4.78
N PRO A 93 -18.25 -10.96 -5.97
CA PRO A 93 -17.68 -11.79 -7.04
C PRO A 93 -16.22 -11.42 -7.39
N SER A 94 -15.85 -10.16 -7.29
CA SER A 94 -14.47 -9.69 -7.49
C SER A 94 -13.46 -10.37 -6.56
N SER A 95 -13.86 -10.80 -5.36
CA SER A 95 -12.98 -11.56 -4.46
C SER A 95 -12.65 -12.93 -5.04
N GLU A 96 -13.63 -13.62 -5.58
CA GLU A 96 -13.45 -14.93 -6.22
C GLU A 96 -12.72 -14.81 -7.55
N LEU A 97 -13.08 -13.81 -8.37
CA LEU A 97 -12.38 -13.49 -9.61
C LEU A 97 -10.89 -13.21 -9.37
N ALA A 98 -10.56 -12.46 -8.32
CA ALA A 98 -9.17 -12.19 -7.95
C ALA A 98 -8.41 -13.45 -7.53
N MET A 99 -9.04 -14.35 -6.77
CA MET A 99 -8.47 -15.65 -6.40
C MET A 99 -8.27 -16.56 -7.63
N GLN A 100 -9.13 -16.45 -8.66
CA GLN A 100 -8.96 -17.12 -9.96
C GLN A 100 -7.90 -16.44 -10.84
N GLY A 101 -7.30 -15.36 -10.38
CA GLY A 101 -6.19 -14.68 -11.03
C GLY A 101 -6.52 -13.35 -11.70
N ALA A 102 -7.77 -12.88 -11.68
CA ALA A 102 -8.10 -11.54 -12.18
C ALA A 102 -7.29 -10.48 -11.44
N ASN A 103 -6.54 -9.66 -12.16
CA ASN A 103 -5.73 -8.57 -11.63
C ASN A 103 -6.30 -7.19 -12.01
N LEU A 104 -7.38 -7.18 -12.78
CA LEU A 104 -8.13 -5.99 -13.15
C LEU A 104 -9.62 -6.30 -13.08
N ILE A 105 -10.36 -5.55 -12.27
CA ILE A 105 -11.80 -5.70 -12.06
C ILE A 105 -12.53 -4.50 -12.64
N PHE A 106 -13.59 -4.75 -13.40
CA PHE A 106 -14.52 -3.72 -13.87
C PHE A 106 -15.87 -3.89 -13.19
N ASN A 107 -16.43 -2.78 -12.70
CA ASN A 107 -17.78 -2.75 -12.14
C ASN A 107 -18.62 -1.72 -12.91
N LEU A 108 -19.68 -2.19 -13.54
CA LEU A 108 -20.66 -1.37 -14.21
C LEU A 108 -21.84 -1.14 -13.27
N SER A 109 -22.17 0.12 -13.01
CA SER A 109 -23.16 0.48 -12.01
C SER A 109 -24.21 1.45 -12.54
N ALA A 110 -25.41 1.38 -11.94
CA ALA A 110 -26.41 2.43 -11.92
C ALA A 110 -26.83 2.68 -10.47
N SER A 111 -25.88 3.16 -9.67
CA SER A 111 -26.07 3.39 -8.24
C SER A 111 -26.53 4.82 -8.02
N ASN A 112 -27.71 4.99 -7.39
CA ASN A 112 -28.26 6.29 -7.07
C ASN A 112 -27.43 7.05 -6.05
N GLU A 113 -27.55 8.37 -6.02
CA GLU A 113 -26.88 9.20 -5.04
C GLU A 113 -27.71 9.42 -3.79
N LEU A 114 -27.05 9.29 -2.64
CA LEU A 114 -27.55 9.65 -1.32
C LEU A 114 -26.49 10.48 -0.58
N ILE A 115 -26.93 11.35 0.32
CA ILE A 115 -26.02 12.15 1.13
C ILE A 115 -25.07 11.24 1.92
N GLY A 116 -23.75 11.46 1.75
CA GLY A 116 -22.69 10.66 2.42
C GLY A 116 -22.33 9.33 1.75
N LYS A 117 -23.11 8.83 0.80
CA LYS A 117 -22.87 7.54 0.13
C LYS A 117 -21.57 7.53 -0.68
N HIS A 118 -21.22 8.67 -1.30
CA HIS A 118 -20.01 8.75 -2.13
C HIS A 118 -18.71 8.48 -1.36
N ALA A 119 -18.54 9.03 -0.16
CA ALA A 119 -17.37 8.78 0.67
C ALA A 119 -17.24 7.29 1.02
N TYR A 120 -18.35 6.63 1.33
CA TYR A 120 -18.40 5.20 1.57
C TYR A 120 -18.07 4.39 0.31
N LEU A 121 -18.66 4.73 -0.85
CA LEU A 121 -18.39 4.07 -2.13
C LEU A 121 -16.90 4.15 -2.49
N ARG A 122 -16.31 5.34 -2.39
CA ARG A 122 -14.87 5.54 -2.65
C ARG A 122 -14.00 4.67 -1.74
N SER A 123 -14.30 4.64 -0.44
CA SER A 123 -13.62 3.79 0.52
C SER A 123 -13.78 2.30 0.18
N LEU A 124 -15.00 1.87 -0.18
CA LEU A 124 -15.31 0.50 -0.53
C LEU A 124 -14.52 0.02 -1.76
N ILE A 125 -14.47 0.85 -2.82
CA ILE A 125 -13.70 0.56 -4.05
C ILE A 125 -12.22 0.44 -3.73
N CYS A 126 -11.64 1.40 -2.99
CA CYS A 126 -10.23 1.34 -2.60
C CYS A 126 -9.93 0.10 -1.74
N GLN A 127 -10.78 -0.21 -0.76
CA GLN A 127 -10.59 -1.40 0.07
C GLN A 127 -10.73 -2.70 -0.71
N GLN A 128 -11.70 -2.80 -1.64
CA GLN A 128 -11.84 -4.00 -2.48
C GLN A 128 -10.65 -4.16 -3.42
N SER A 129 -10.17 -3.07 -4.02
CA SER A 129 -8.92 -3.05 -4.80
C SER A 129 -7.73 -3.58 -3.99
N ALA A 130 -7.56 -3.14 -2.73
CA ALA A 130 -6.50 -3.59 -1.83
C ALA A 130 -6.65 -5.07 -1.43
N ARG A 131 -7.85 -5.51 -1.07
CA ARG A 131 -8.13 -6.91 -0.67
C ARG A 131 -7.88 -7.88 -1.81
N CYS A 132 -8.21 -7.47 -3.03
CA CYS A 132 -7.98 -8.25 -4.25
C CYS A 132 -6.56 -8.11 -4.80
N ILE A 133 -5.74 -7.18 -4.29
CA ILE A 133 -4.45 -6.78 -4.87
C ILE A 133 -4.61 -6.63 -6.38
N ALA A 134 -5.51 -5.72 -6.79
CA ALA A 134 -5.95 -5.57 -8.17
C ALA A 134 -6.19 -4.10 -8.52
N GLY A 135 -6.17 -3.81 -9.83
CA GLY A 135 -6.80 -2.61 -10.35
C GLY A 135 -8.33 -2.76 -10.28
N TYR A 136 -9.02 -1.71 -9.86
CA TYR A 136 -10.49 -1.69 -9.81
C TYR A 136 -11.02 -0.47 -10.53
N VAL A 137 -11.85 -0.71 -11.55
CA VAL A 137 -12.44 0.32 -12.40
C VAL A 137 -13.95 0.32 -12.23
N TYR A 138 -14.48 1.38 -11.68
CA TYR A 138 -15.90 1.57 -11.43
C TYR A 138 -16.45 2.63 -12.37
N ALA A 139 -17.52 2.33 -13.07
CA ALA A 139 -18.23 3.26 -13.94
C ALA A 139 -19.74 3.22 -13.64
N SER A 140 -20.32 4.35 -13.25
CA SER A 140 -21.73 4.45 -12.91
C SER A 140 -22.50 5.37 -13.85
N ALA A 141 -23.80 5.13 -13.96
CA ALA A 141 -24.74 5.97 -14.67
C ALA A 141 -24.62 7.45 -14.24
N GLY A 142 -24.85 8.35 -15.18
CA GLY A 142 -24.77 9.80 -15.00
C GLY A 142 -26.05 10.51 -15.41
N PHE A 143 -25.94 11.81 -15.70
CA PHE A 143 -27.04 12.69 -16.02
C PHE A 143 -27.94 12.23 -17.18
N GLY A 144 -27.36 11.52 -18.16
CA GLY A 144 -28.12 11.00 -19.31
C GLY A 144 -28.98 9.76 -19.02
N GLU A 145 -28.89 9.18 -17.82
CA GLU A 145 -29.66 7.98 -17.48
C GLU A 145 -31.11 8.31 -17.19
N SER A 146 -32.00 7.37 -17.53
CA SER A 146 -33.41 7.44 -17.20
C SER A 146 -33.63 7.33 -15.69
N SER A 147 -34.38 8.24 -15.12
CA SER A 147 -34.71 8.25 -13.69
C SER A 147 -36.17 8.61 -13.45
N THR A 148 -36.73 8.12 -12.35
CA THR A 148 -37.99 8.61 -11.79
C THR A 148 -37.70 9.45 -10.54
N ASP A 149 -37.42 8.78 -9.43
CA ASP A 149 -37.13 9.39 -8.12
C ASP A 149 -35.63 9.33 -7.78
N LEU A 150 -34.80 8.81 -8.71
CA LEU A 150 -33.37 8.59 -8.49
C LEU A 150 -32.54 9.66 -9.17
N VAL A 151 -31.37 9.95 -8.61
CA VAL A 151 -30.36 10.82 -9.19
C VAL A 151 -29.06 10.05 -9.31
N PHE A 152 -28.41 10.16 -10.47
CA PHE A 152 -27.14 9.53 -10.79
C PHE A 152 -26.06 10.59 -11.00
N ALA A 153 -24.90 10.41 -10.38
CA ALA A 153 -23.84 11.43 -10.40
C ALA A 153 -22.75 11.20 -11.45
N GLY A 154 -22.76 10.06 -12.16
CA GLY A 154 -21.72 9.75 -13.14
C GLY A 154 -20.37 9.41 -12.52
N ASN A 155 -20.37 8.69 -11.40
CA ASN A 155 -19.12 8.30 -10.73
C ASN A 155 -18.26 7.40 -11.62
N GLY A 156 -17.07 7.88 -11.99
CA GLY A 156 -16.00 7.09 -12.58
C GLY A 156 -14.83 7.05 -11.60
N ILE A 157 -14.45 5.87 -11.10
CA ILE A 157 -13.40 5.73 -10.09
C ILE A 157 -12.43 4.64 -10.54
N ILE A 158 -11.13 4.94 -10.51
CA ILE A 158 -10.07 3.98 -10.78
C ILE A 158 -9.16 3.90 -9.56
N ALA A 159 -9.02 2.69 -9.00
CA ALA A 159 -8.15 2.41 -7.87
C ALA A 159 -7.17 1.27 -8.20
N GLU A 160 -6.02 1.25 -7.55
CA GLU A 160 -5.00 0.22 -7.65
C GLU A 160 -4.47 -0.11 -6.27
N ASN A 161 -4.60 -1.36 -5.85
CA ASN A 161 -4.10 -1.86 -4.56
C ASN A 161 -4.38 -0.90 -3.39
N GLY A 162 -5.61 -0.40 -3.29
CA GLY A 162 -6.06 0.50 -2.24
C GLY A 162 -5.87 1.99 -2.50
N THR A 163 -5.09 2.35 -3.51
CA THR A 163 -4.82 3.75 -3.85
C THR A 163 -5.79 4.25 -4.90
N LEU A 164 -6.44 5.38 -4.64
CA LEU A 164 -7.24 6.08 -5.66
C LEU A 164 -6.32 6.70 -6.70
N LEU A 165 -6.47 6.31 -7.97
CA LEU A 165 -5.68 6.85 -9.07
C LEU A 165 -6.36 8.02 -9.77
N ARG A 166 -7.65 7.86 -10.08
CA ARG A 166 -8.45 8.88 -10.79
C ARG A 166 -9.91 8.79 -10.38
N GLU A 167 -10.58 9.92 -10.50
CA GLU A 167 -12.02 10.06 -10.24
C GLU A 167 -12.62 11.08 -11.21
N SER A 168 -13.86 10.82 -11.66
CA SER A 168 -14.64 11.80 -12.47
C SER A 168 -15.20 12.92 -11.60
N GLU A 169 -15.55 14.03 -12.24
CA GLU A 169 -16.38 15.07 -11.62
C GLU A 169 -17.81 14.54 -11.45
N ARG A 170 -18.35 14.66 -10.24
CA ARG A 170 -19.73 14.23 -9.92
C ARG A 170 -20.74 15.27 -10.41
N PHE A 171 -21.90 14.79 -10.81
CA PHE A 171 -23.03 15.62 -11.27
C PHE A 171 -22.73 16.44 -12.52
N SER A 172 -21.70 16.09 -13.28
CA SER A 172 -21.46 16.69 -14.59
C SER A 172 -22.60 16.36 -15.54
N MET A 173 -23.04 17.34 -16.29
CA MET A 173 -24.01 17.17 -17.38
C MET A 173 -23.33 16.87 -18.71
N GLU A 174 -22.00 16.96 -18.74
CA GLU A 174 -21.17 16.69 -19.91
C GLU A 174 -20.58 15.29 -19.85
N GLU A 175 -20.23 14.76 -21.02
CA GLU A 175 -19.52 13.49 -21.15
C GLU A 175 -18.13 13.58 -20.52
N GLN A 176 -17.72 12.54 -19.81
CA GLN A 176 -16.42 12.46 -19.17
C GLN A 176 -15.69 11.18 -19.56
N LEU A 177 -14.39 11.30 -19.77
CA LEU A 177 -13.49 10.18 -19.97
C LEU A 177 -12.43 10.15 -18.87
N VAL A 178 -12.46 9.13 -18.03
CA VAL A 178 -11.48 8.92 -16.94
C VAL A 178 -10.45 7.90 -17.40
N ILE A 179 -9.19 8.31 -17.45
CA ILE A 179 -8.07 7.48 -17.91
C ILE A 179 -7.01 7.38 -16.81
N SER A 180 -6.49 6.18 -16.59
CA SER A 180 -5.33 5.92 -15.74
C SER A 180 -4.54 4.72 -16.23
N GLU A 181 -3.37 4.53 -15.68
CA GLU A 181 -2.48 3.39 -15.90
C GLU A 181 -2.44 2.54 -14.64
N ILE A 182 -2.46 1.22 -14.82
CA ILE A 182 -2.40 0.24 -13.73
C ILE A 182 -1.16 -0.63 -13.92
N ASP A 183 -0.34 -0.74 -12.88
CA ASP A 183 0.89 -1.53 -12.89
C ASP A 183 0.60 -2.99 -12.56
N ILE A 184 0.32 -3.77 -13.61
CA ILE A 184 0.01 -5.20 -13.49
C ILE A 184 1.19 -5.99 -12.92
N GLN A 185 2.42 -5.64 -13.26
CA GLN A 185 3.61 -6.36 -12.78
C GLN A 185 3.82 -6.14 -11.28
N ASN A 186 3.61 -4.92 -10.81
CA ASN A 186 3.67 -4.63 -9.37
C ASN A 186 2.58 -5.38 -8.60
N LEU A 187 1.34 -5.39 -9.10
CA LEU A 187 0.24 -6.16 -8.49
C LEU A 187 0.55 -7.66 -8.41
N GLN A 188 1.13 -8.23 -9.47
CA GLN A 188 1.55 -9.64 -9.46
C GLN A 188 2.68 -9.90 -8.47
N ASN A 189 3.63 -8.98 -8.33
CA ASN A 189 4.72 -9.08 -7.36
C ASN A 189 4.17 -9.06 -5.93
N ASP A 190 3.26 -8.14 -5.62
CA ASP A 190 2.60 -8.05 -4.32
C ASP A 190 1.83 -9.33 -3.97
N ARG A 191 1.13 -9.93 -4.94
CA ARG A 191 0.47 -11.23 -4.77
C ARG A 191 1.45 -12.37 -4.49
N ARG A 192 2.63 -12.38 -5.12
CA ARG A 192 3.67 -13.40 -4.89
C ARG A 192 4.25 -13.31 -3.48
N ILE A 193 4.43 -12.11 -2.96
CA ILE A 193 4.95 -11.86 -1.62
C ILE A 193 3.89 -12.17 -0.55
N ASN A 194 2.61 -11.90 -0.84
CA ASN A 194 1.51 -12.12 0.08
C ASN A 194 1.06 -13.59 0.10
N THR A 195 1.68 -14.39 0.95
CA THR A 195 1.36 -15.83 1.08
C THR A 195 -0.08 -16.11 1.51
N SER A 196 -0.72 -15.20 2.25
CA SER A 196 -2.11 -15.33 2.67
C SER A 196 -3.08 -15.20 1.50
N PHE A 197 -2.76 -14.40 0.48
CA PHE A 197 -3.54 -14.29 -0.73
C PHE A 197 -3.59 -15.63 -1.49
N MET A 198 -2.45 -16.30 -1.62
CA MET A 198 -2.35 -17.63 -2.25
C MET A 198 -3.10 -18.70 -1.47
N GLN A 199 -3.07 -18.66 -0.14
CA GLN A 199 -3.81 -19.60 0.70
C GLN A 199 -5.34 -19.46 0.53
N GLY A 200 -5.84 -18.26 0.26
CA GLY A 200 -7.24 -18.01 -0.09
C GLY A 200 -7.68 -18.85 -1.30
N TYR A 201 -6.90 -18.85 -2.36
CA TYR A 201 -7.15 -19.67 -3.56
C TYR A 201 -7.17 -21.17 -3.25
N LEU A 202 -6.19 -21.68 -2.50
CA LEU A 202 -6.05 -23.11 -2.20
C LEU A 202 -7.17 -23.64 -1.31
N ASN A 203 -7.74 -22.81 -0.43
CA ASN A 203 -8.77 -23.20 0.52
C ASN A 203 -10.20 -23.23 -0.07
N HIS A 204 -10.40 -22.60 -1.21
CA HIS A 204 -11.72 -22.44 -1.82
C HIS A 204 -11.91 -23.36 -3.02
N ASN A 205 -11.49 -24.55 -3.14
CA ASN A 205 -11.78 -25.54 -4.21
C ASN A 205 -12.56 -24.94 -5.39
N MET A 206 -12.09 -23.82 -5.92
CA MET A 206 -12.79 -23.08 -6.96
C MET A 206 -12.60 -23.85 -8.29
N ASP A 207 -13.70 -24.17 -8.95
CA ASP A 207 -13.65 -24.60 -10.33
C ASP A 207 -12.93 -23.51 -11.14
N ASN A 208 -11.98 -23.92 -11.97
CA ASN A 208 -11.31 -22.98 -12.85
C ASN A 208 -12.36 -22.31 -13.74
N GLY A 209 -12.64 -21.04 -13.49
CA GLY A 209 -13.58 -20.26 -14.28
C GLY A 209 -13.22 -20.31 -15.79
N THR A 210 -14.20 -20.08 -16.62
CA THR A 210 -14.00 -20.05 -18.07
C THR A 210 -13.09 -18.88 -18.44
N VAL A 211 -11.96 -19.17 -19.11
CA VAL A 211 -11.02 -18.15 -19.60
C VAL A 211 -11.31 -17.86 -21.06
N VAL A 212 -11.49 -16.60 -21.39
CA VAL A 212 -11.74 -16.09 -22.74
C VAL A 212 -10.57 -15.21 -23.17
N SER A 213 -9.79 -15.66 -24.14
CA SER A 213 -8.67 -14.88 -24.67
C SER A 213 -9.14 -13.75 -25.57
N PHE A 214 -8.48 -12.59 -25.47
CA PHE A 214 -8.66 -11.48 -26.41
C PHE A 214 -7.29 -10.95 -26.87
N SER A 215 -7.24 -10.04 -27.81
CA SER A 215 -5.98 -9.53 -28.34
C SER A 215 -5.98 -8.01 -28.42
N LEU A 216 -4.89 -7.38 -27.99
CA LEU A 216 -4.64 -5.95 -28.16
C LEU A 216 -3.51 -5.73 -29.16
N PRO A 217 -3.53 -4.65 -29.95
CA PRO A 217 -2.39 -4.30 -30.79
C PRO A 217 -1.19 -3.96 -29.91
N ASN A 218 -0.02 -4.49 -30.25
CA ASN A 218 1.22 -4.07 -29.59
C ASN A 218 1.40 -2.57 -29.77
N ARG A 219 1.43 -1.86 -28.66
CA ARG A 219 1.74 -0.42 -28.61
C ARG A 219 2.78 -0.21 -27.54
N THR A 220 3.81 0.55 -27.84
CA THR A 220 4.66 1.15 -26.81
C THR A 220 3.83 2.24 -26.14
N LEU A 221 3.62 2.10 -24.86
CA LEU A 221 2.94 3.11 -24.04
C LEU A 221 3.99 3.93 -23.33
N ASP A 222 3.87 5.24 -23.42
CA ASP A 222 4.63 6.15 -22.56
C ASP A 222 3.94 6.22 -21.20
N LEU A 223 4.71 6.06 -20.12
CA LEU A 223 4.19 6.17 -18.78
C LEU A 223 3.80 7.64 -18.51
N THR A 224 2.51 7.90 -18.32
CA THR A 224 1.98 9.24 -18.02
C THR A 224 1.64 9.43 -16.55
N ARG A 225 1.61 8.34 -15.79
CA ARG A 225 1.36 8.32 -14.36
C ARG A 225 2.54 8.92 -13.61
N ALA A 226 2.27 9.87 -12.72
CA ALA A 226 3.27 10.36 -11.79
C ALA A 226 3.64 9.26 -10.78
N ILE A 227 4.92 8.93 -10.71
CA ILE A 227 5.47 8.04 -9.69
C ILE A 227 6.08 8.91 -8.60
N ASP A 228 5.71 8.65 -7.34
CA ASP A 228 6.31 9.35 -6.21
C ASP A 228 7.80 8.98 -6.12
N PRO A 229 8.72 9.94 -6.29
CA PRO A 229 10.15 9.68 -6.16
C PRO A 229 10.59 9.41 -4.72
N HIS A 230 9.72 9.69 -3.74
CA HIS A 230 9.98 9.53 -2.32
C HIS A 230 8.88 8.72 -1.61
N PRO A 231 8.63 7.45 -1.99
CA PRO A 231 7.48 6.68 -1.51
C PRO A 231 7.50 6.40 0.00
N PHE A 232 8.67 6.50 0.63
CA PHE A 232 8.85 6.30 2.08
C PHE A 232 8.83 7.59 2.89
N THR A 233 8.76 8.76 2.24
CA THR A 233 8.75 10.05 2.93
C THR A 233 7.31 10.51 3.11
N PRO A 234 6.81 10.68 4.35
CA PRO A 234 5.48 11.21 4.56
C PRO A 234 5.32 12.60 3.94
N SER A 235 4.19 12.83 3.30
CA SER A 235 3.89 14.10 2.62
C SER A 235 2.40 14.45 2.70
N GLY A 236 2.05 15.68 2.34
CA GLY A 236 0.67 16.17 2.28
C GLY A 236 0.01 16.32 3.65
N ASP A 237 -1.33 16.29 3.68
CA ASP A 237 -2.14 16.57 4.87
C ASP A 237 -1.91 15.56 6.02
N ALA A 238 -1.52 14.34 5.70
CA ALA A 238 -1.22 13.30 6.67
C ALA A 238 0.22 13.34 7.22
N LEU A 239 1.06 14.31 6.81
CA LEU A 239 2.48 14.37 7.19
C LEU A 239 2.66 14.31 8.72
N LYS A 240 1.94 15.15 9.45
CA LYS A 240 2.07 15.23 10.90
C LYS A 240 1.70 13.90 11.58
N GLU A 241 0.54 13.36 11.23
CA GLU A 241 0.05 12.10 11.79
C GLU A 241 1.02 10.94 11.51
N ARG A 242 1.52 10.83 10.30
CA ARG A 242 2.49 9.79 9.91
C ARG A 242 3.83 9.94 10.62
N CYS A 243 4.34 11.17 10.77
CA CYS A 243 5.57 11.41 11.52
C CYS A 243 5.41 11.07 13.01
N GLU A 244 4.29 11.41 13.61
CA GLU A 244 3.98 11.04 15.00
C GLU A 244 3.87 9.52 15.15
N GLU A 245 3.23 8.82 14.20
CA GLU A 245 3.11 7.37 14.20
C GLU A 245 4.49 6.69 14.09
N ILE A 246 5.33 7.11 13.13
CA ILE A 246 6.70 6.60 12.97
C ILE A 246 7.49 6.76 14.28
N PHE A 247 7.39 7.92 14.91
CA PHE A 247 8.09 8.20 16.15
C PHE A 247 7.60 7.32 17.31
N HIS A 248 6.28 7.16 17.47
CA HIS A 248 5.70 6.29 18.47
C HIS A 248 6.03 4.81 18.28
N ILE A 249 6.11 4.34 17.05
CA ILE A 249 6.54 2.96 16.74
C ILE A 249 7.97 2.73 17.23
N GLN A 250 8.89 3.66 16.97
CA GLN A 250 10.28 3.59 17.43
C GLN A 250 10.36 3.61 18.96
N VAL A 251 9.64 4.53 19.61
CA VAL A 251 9.59 4.65 21.08
C VAL A 251 9.05 3.37 21.72
N ALA A 252 7.96 2.83 21.22
CA ALA A 252 7.36 1.59 21.73
C ALA A 252 8.29 0.38 21.56
N GLY A 253 8.94 0.28 20.40
CA GLY A 253 9.92 -0.77 20.12
C GLY A 253 11.12 -0.71 21.07
N LEU A 254 11.70 0.48 21.27
CA LEU A 254 12.83 0.68 22.17
C LEU A 254 12.42 0.44 23.63
N ALA A 255 11.27 0.93 24.07
CA ALA A 255 10.75 0.70 25.41
C ALA A 255 10.65 -0.80 25.74
N LYS A 256 10.11 -1.58 24.79
CA LYS A 256 10.02 -3.04 24.96
C LYS A 256 11.40 -3.70 25.10
N ARG A 257 12.42 -3.25 24.37
CA ARG A 257 13.78 -3.78 24.45
C ARG A 257 14.45 -3.44 25.78
N ILE A 258 14.33 -2.19 26.26
CA ILE A 258 14.87 -1.75 27.55
C ILE A 258 14.28 -2.56 28.70
N LEU A 259 12.95 -2.71 28.72
CA LEU A 259 12.27 -3.51 29.75
C LEU A 259 12.66 -4.98 29.70
N HIS A 260 12.71 -5.57 28.49
CA HIS A 260 13.06 -6.99 28.34
C HIS A 260 14.50 -7.31 28.73
N ALA A 261 15.44 -6.41 28.40
CA ALA A 261 16.84 -6.56 28.74
C ALA A 261 17.15 -6.17 30.21
N HIS A 262 16.16 -5.65 30.96
CA HIS A 262 16.35 -5.07 32.30
C HIS A 262 17.45 -4.01 32.33
N ALA A 263 17.64 -3.30 31.21
CA ALA A 263 18.65 -2.25 31.09
C ALA A 263 18.30 -1.05 31.97
N GLN A 264 19.29 -0.58 32.69
CA GLN A 264 19.14 0.57 33.59
C GLN A 264 19.52 1.89 32.94
N THR A 265 20.29 1.83 31.86
CA THR A 265 20.78 3.00 31.13
C THR A 265 20.69 2.74 29.61
N ALA A 266 20.72 3.82 28.85
CA ALA A 266 20.92 3.79 27.41
C ALA A 266 22.17 4.60 27.03
N VAL A 267 22.98 4.08 26.12
CA VAL A 267 24.19 4.76 25.61
C VAL A 267 24.00 5.09 24.15
N VAL A 268 24.17 6.37 23.79
CA VAL A 268 23.97 6.87 22.43
C VAL A 268 25.21 7.62 21.99
N GLY A 269 25.80 7.24 20.86
CA GLY A 269 26.87 8.00 20.22
C GLY A 269 26.32 9.20 19.45
N ILE A 270 26.70 10.41 19.82
CA ILE A 270 26.16 11.64 19.21
C ILE A 270 27.23 12.28 18.36
N SER A 271 27.04 12.24 17.04
CA SER A 271 27.94 12.85 16.04
C SER A 271 27.59 14.31 15.76
N GLY A 272 26.39 14.77 16.11
CA GLY A 272 25.83 16.07 15.72
C GLY A 272 25.12 16.03 14.34
N GLY A 273 24.95 14.84 13.73
CA GLY A 273 24.16 14.60 12.54
C GLY A 273 22.70 14.27 12.86
N LEU A 274 21.85 14.21 11.83
CA LEU A 274 20.40 13.97 11.98
C LEU A 274 20.08 12.60 12.59
N ASP A 275 20.75 11.54 12.17
CA ASP A 275 20.48 10.17 12.62
C ASP A 275 20.71 10.01 14.11
N SER A 276 21.87 10.49 14.60
CA SER A 276 22.18 10.47 16.03
C SER A 276 21.25 11.38 16.84
N THR A 277 20.79 12.48 16.25
CA THR A 277 19.79 13.38 16.86
C THR A 277 18.45 12.67 17.02
N LEU A 278 17.97 12.01 15.97
CA LEU A 278 16.72 11.24 16.01
C LEU A 278 16.80 10.10 17.04
N ALA A 279 17.88 9.32 17.02
CA ALA A 279 18.09 8.25 17.98
C ALA A 279 18.08 8.74 19.43
N LEU A 280 18.68 9.90 19.70
CA LEU A 280 18.64 10.52 21.03
C LEU A 280 17.24 10.98 21.43
N LEU A 281 16.49 11.60 20.50
CA LEU A 281 15.12 12.04 20.76
C LEU A 281 14.19 10.84 21.05
N VAL A 282 14.28 9.78 20.26
CA VAL A 282 13.53 8.54 20.50
C VAL A 282 13.89 7.94 21.85
N THR A 283 15.18 7.95 22.23
CA THR A 283 15.64 7.45 23.53
C THR A 283 15.09 8.28 24.69
N VAL A 284 15.14 9.61 24.60
CA VAL A 284 14.57 10.52 25.59
C VAL A 284 13.08 10.29 25.77
N MET A 285 12.31 10.25 24.70
CA MET A 285 10.86 9.99 24.75
C MET A 285 10.55 8.61 25.33
N THR A 286 11.39 7.63 25.06
CA THR A 286 11.25 6.28 25.62
C THR A 286 11.45 6.29 27.14
N PHE A 287 12.48 6.98 27.64
CA PHE A 287 12.75 7.09 29.08
C PHE A 287 11.66 7.87 29.80
N ASP A 288 11.18 8.95 29.20
CA ASP A 288 10.04 9.71 29.73
C ASP A 288 8.77 8.81 29.81
N ALA A 289 8.47 8.05 28.78
CA ALA A 289 7.33 7.12 28.74
C ALA A 289 7.45 6.01 29.81
N LEU A 290 8.66 5.51 30.04
CA LEU A 290 8.95 4.52 31.09
C LEU A 290 9.13 5.12 32.49
N LYS A 291 9.06 6.46 32.63
CA LYS A 291 9.32 7.21 33.88
C LYS A 291 10.71 6.93 34.45
N ILE A 292 11.68 6.71 33.58
CA ILE A 292 13.10 6.58 33.95
C ILE A 292 13.74 7.96 33.80
N PRO A 293 14.53 8.43 34.79
CA PRO A 293 15.17 9.72 34.68
C PRO A 293 16.10 9.85 33.48
N ARG A 294 16.10 11.02 32.82
CA ARG A 294 16.89 11.28 31.61
C ARG A 294 18.41 11.27 31.87
N ASP A 295 18.87 11.46 33.11
CA ASP A 295 20.27 11.32 33.51
C ASP A 295 20.81 9.87 33.39
N LYS A 296 19.91 8.89 33.22
CA LYS A 296 20.24 7.51 32.89
C LYS A 296 20.51 7.28 31.39
N ILE A 297 20.30 8.28 30.59
CA ILE A 297 20.75 8.27 29.18
C ILE A 297 22.15 8.89 29.15
N ILE A 298 23.10 8.18 28.52
CA ILE A 298 24.49 8.63 28.40
C ILE A 298 24.72 8.96 26.92
N GLY A 299 24.74 10.23 26.59
CA GLY A 299 25.14 10.75 25.29
C GLY A 299 26.64 10.90 25.20
N ILE A 300 27.28 10.20 24.27
CA ILE A 300 28.73 10.24 24.12
C ILE A 300 29.11 10.94 22.83
N THR A 301 29.90 12.03 22.92
CA THR A 301 30.58 12.58 21.77
C THR A 301 32.03 12.07 21.74
N MET A 302 32.45 11.64 20.56
CA MET A 302 33.76 10.98 20.36
C MET A 302 34.56 11.68 19.24
N PRO A 303 35.16 12.84 19.57
CA PRO A 303 35.92 13.60 18.58
C PRO A 303 37.10 12.78 18.06
N GLY A 304 37.17 12.64 16.73
CA GLY A 304 38.26 12.03 15.97
C GLY A 304 39.04 13.06 15.15
N PHE A 305 39.69 12.60 14.09
CA PHE A 305 40.51 13.49 13.27
C PHE A 305 39.68 14.37 12.33
N GLY A 306 38.50 13.93 11.90
CA GLY A 306 37.61 14.68 10.99
C GLY A 306 36.45 15.43 11.68
N THR A 307 36.43 15.50 13.01
CA THR A 307 35.33 16.17 13.73
C THR A 307 35.48 17.70 13.61
N THR A 308 34.42 18.36 13.13
CA THR A 308 34.36 19.82 13.04
C THR A 308 33.82 20.44 14.33
N ASP A 309 34.25 21.66 14.64
CA ASP A 309 33.78 22.39 15.83
C ASP A 309 32.25 22.55 15.85
N ARG A 310 31.64 22.77 14.69
CA ARG A 310 30.18 22.92 14.58
C ARG A 310 29.41 21.64 14.98
N THR A 311 29.81 20.50 14.44
CA THR A 311 29.14 19.23 14.76
C THR A 311 29.35 18.82 16.21
N TYR A 312 30.53 19.06 16.73
CA TYR A 312 30.85 18.86 18.15
C TYR A 312 30.00 19.74 19.07
N THR A 313 29.93 21.05 18.83
CA THR A 313 29.13 21.99 19.61
C THR A 313 27.65 21.61 19.58
N ASN A 314 27.10 21.31 18.38
CA ASN A 314 25.71 20.86 18.24
C ASN A 314 25.42 19.60 19.05
N ALA A 315 26.31 18.63 19.06
CA ALA A 315 26.16 17.39 19.85
C ALA A 315 26.10 17.70 21.35
N CYS A 316 27.04 18.48 21.86
CA CYS A 316 27.10 18.86 23.27
C CYS A 316 25.88 19.66 23.72
N ASP A 317 25.44 20.64 22.93
CA ASP A 317 24.31 21.50 23.27
C ASP A 317 22.99 20.71 23.22
N LEU A 318 22.82 19.80 22.25
CA LEU A 318 21.67 18.92 22.20
C LEU A 318 21.57 18.02 23.45
N ILE A 319 22.65 17.35 23.80
CA ILE A 319 22.69 16.46 24.97
C ILE A 319 22.32 17.24 26.26
N ARG A 320 22.92 18.42 26.45
CA ARG A 320 22.65 19.26 27.62
C ARG A 320 21.23 19.78 27.64
N SER A 321 20.69 20.24 26.51
CA SER A 321 19.34 20.79 26.43
C SER A 321 18.25 19.76 26.75
N LEU A 322 18.52 18.48 26.49
CA LEU A 322 17.60 17.39 26.79
C LEU A 322 17.72 16.85 28.25
N GLY A 323 18.70 17.32 29.01
CA GLY A 323 18.92 16.82 30.37
C GLY A 323 19.56 15.43 30.42
N VAL A 324 20.29 15.06 29.38
CA VAL A 324 20.98 13.79 29.24
C VAL A 324 22.41 13.90 29.76
N THR A 325 22.96 12.82 30.31
CA THR A 325 24.34 12.80 30.83
C THR A 325 25.33 12.88 29.65
N LEU A 326 26.12 13.95 29.59
CA LEU A 326 27.16 14.12 28.56
C LEU A 326 28.45 13.42 29.00
N ARG A 327 28.99 12.59 28.11
CA ARG A 327 30.38 12.13 28.17
C ARG A 327 31.13 12.54 26.89
N GLU A 328 32.37 12.97 27.08
CA GLU A 328 33.27 13.30 25.98
C GLU A 328 34.49 12.39 26.04
N ILE A 329 34.71 11.61 24.98
CA ILE A 329 35.79 10.63 24.91
C ILE A 329 36.49 10.80 23.56
N SER A 330 37.72 11.34 23.57
CA SER A 330 38.54 11.43 22.35
C SER A 330 39.02 10.05 21.92
N ILE A 331 38.84 9.73 20.63
CA ILE A 331 39.34 8.45 20.05
C ILE A 331 40.73 8.60 19.44
N LYS A 332 41.32 9.81 19.46
CA LYS A 332 42.55 10.10 18.70
C LYS A 332 43.71 9.21 19.15
N ASP A 333 43.97 9.15 20.45
CA ASP A 333 45.13 8.41 20.97
C ASP A 333 45.02 6.91 20.75
N ALA A 334 43.82 6.33 20.90
CA ALA A 334 43.55 4.92 20.64
C ALA A 334 43.76 4.61 19.14
N CYS A 335 43.23 5.44 18.23
CA CYS A 335 43.44 5.27 16.80
C CYS A 335 44.92 5.41 16.40
N ILE A 336 45.66 6.36 17.00
CA ILE A 336 47.12 6.51 16.75
C ILE A 336 47.87 5.24 17.18
N GLN A 337 47.52 4.68 18.33
CA GLN A 337 48.14 3.42 18.81
C GLN A 337 47.79 2.29 17.85
N HIS A 338 46.51 2.15 17.47
CA HIS A 338 46.08 1.13 16.53
C HIS A 338 46.81 1.23 15.16
N PHE A 339 46.97 2.42 14.62
CA PHE A 339 47.71 2.63 13.36
C PHE A 339 49.19 2.18 13.47
N LYS A 340 49.83 2.45 14.62
CA LYS A 340 51.19 1.97 14.88
C LYS A 340 51.27 0.44 14.91
N ASP A 341 50.30 -0.20 15.58
CA ASP A 341 50.28 -1.67 15.74
C ASP A 341 50.11 -2.39 14.40
N ILE A 342 49.37 -1.79 13.44
CA ILE A 342 49.16 -2.37 12.11
C ILE A 342 50.09 -1.79 11.03
N ASN A 343 51.07 -0.96 11.42
CA ASN A 343 51.99 -0.24 10.49
C ASN A 343 51.28 0.58 9.41
N HIS A 344 50.16 1.25 9.76
CA HIS A 344 49.45 2.15 8.89
C HIS A 344 49.95 3.58 9.08
N ASP A 345 50.21 4.29 7.98
CA ASP A 345 50.60 5.70 8.01
C ASP A 345 49.37 6.58 8.28
N ILE A 346 49.41 7.37 9.35
CA ILE A 346 48.30 8.27 9.77
C ILE A 346 48.01 9.34 8.70
N HIS A 347 48.91 9.63 7.78
CA HIS A 347 48.73 10.59 6.70
C HIS A 347 48.02 10.00 5.48
N VAL A 348 47.81 8.70 5.45
CA VAL A 348 47.07 7.99 4.39
C VAL A 348 45.61 7.85 4.83
N HIS A 349 44.72 8.68 4.27
CA HIS A 349 43.31 8.73 4.58
C HIS A 349 42.53 7.76 3.67
N ASP A 350 42.73 6.48 3.87
CA ASP A 350 42.09 5.39 3.14
C ASP A 350 40.95 4.74 3.96
N VAL A 351 40.42 3.64 3.44
CA VAL A 351 39.37 2.84 4.11
C VAL A 351 39.81 2.33 5.49
N THR A 352 41.13 2.05 5.68
CA THR A 352 41.68 1.61 6.98
C THR A 352 41.61 2.74 7.99
N TYR A 353 41.99 3.94 7.59
CA TYR A 353 41.92 5.14 8.41
C TYR A 353 40.48 5.44 8.89
N GLU A 354 39.50 5.41 7.98
CA GLU A 354 38.08 5.67 8.34
C GLU A 354 37.49 4.58 9.22
N ASN A 355 37.68 3.31 8.82
CA ASN A 355 37.09 2.17 9.55
C ASN A 355 37.70 1.97 10.93
N SER A 356 38.96 2.28 11.14
CA SER A 356 39.57 2.19 12.46
C SER A 356 38.91 3.15 13.45
N GLN A 357 38.63 4.38 13.04
CA GLN A 357 37.91 5.34 13.85
C GLN A 357 36.47 4.90 14.13
N ALA A 358 35.78 4.32 13.14
CA ALA A 358 34.41 3.82 13.30
C ALA A 358 34.34 2.65 14.31
N ARG A 359 35.28 1.71 14.23
CA ARG A 359 35.37 0.56 15.15
C ARG A 359 35.67 1.00 16.57
N GLU A 360 36.60 1.95 16.75
CA GLU A 360 36.95 2.50 18.07
C GLU A 360 35.72 3.13 18.74
N ARG A 361 34.93 3.90 18.01
CA ARG A 361 33.68 4.47 18.52
C ARG A 361 32.72 3.38 18.98
N THR A 362 32.51 2.34 18.15
CA THR A 362 31.61 1.24 18.48
C THR A 362 32.07 0.49 19.74
N GLN A 363 33.35 0.19 19.86
CA GLN A 363 33.93 -0.45 21.04
C GLN A 363 33.69 0.35 22.31
N LEU A 364 33.99 1.65 22.30
CA LEU A 364 33.76 2.54 23.43
C LEU A 364 32.29 2.60 23.87
N LEU A 365 31.36 2.70 22.92
CA LEU A 365 29.93 2.69 23.23
C LEU A 365 29.50 1.41 23.92
N MET A 366 29.95 0.25 23.42
CA MET A 366 29.62 -1.05 24.00
C MET A 366 30.22 -1.24 25.39
N ASP A 367 31.48 -0.85 25.59
CA ASP A 367 32.13 -0.96 26.89
C ASP A 367 31.49 -0.05 27.94
N VAL A 368 31.15 1.18 27.58
CA VAL A 368 30.42 2.09 28.46
C VAL A 368 29.03 1.54 28.81
N ALA A 369 28.32 0.96 27.83
CA ALA A 369 27.02 0.34 28.08
C ALA A 369 27.15 -0.86 29.04
N ASN A 370 28.15 -1.69 28.90
CA ASN A 370 28.44 -2.79 29.81
C ASN A 370 28.72 -2.29 31.24
N GLN A 371 29.55 -1.26 31.39
CA GLN A 371 29.86 -0.64 32.69
C GLN A 371 28.62 -0.03 33.37
N ALA A 372 27.70 0.51 32.54
CA ALA A 372 26.50 1.21 33.03
C ALA A 372 25.27 0.30 33.14
N ASN A 373 25.40 -1.01 32.91
CA ASN A 373 24.29 -1.96 32.82
C ASN A 373 23.19 -1.46 31.85
N GLY A 374 23.60 -1.10 30.65
CA GLY A 374 22.76 -0.47 29.66
C GLY A 374 22.83 -1.12 28.29
N LEU A 375 22.09 -0.50 27.37
CA LEU A 375 22.08 -0.86 25.94
C LEU A 375 22.68 0.28 25.12
N VAL A 376 23.43 -0.08 24.08
CA VAL A 376 23.81 0.87 23.04
C VAL A 376 22.61 1.05 22.09
N ILE A 377 22.23 2.29 21.88
CA ILE A 377 21.20 2.63 20.89
C ILE A 377 21.89 3.03 19.60
N GLY A 378 21.69 2.21 18.58
CA GLY A 378 22.26 2.44 17.27
C GLY A 378 21.49 3.47 16.45
N THR A 379 22.16 3.96 15.42
CA THR A 379 21.64 4.91 14.41
C THR A 379 21.71 4.28 13.03
N GLY A 380 21.60 2.95 12.95
CA GLY A 380 21.76 2.22 11.71
C GLY A 380 20.66 2.53 10.70
N ASP A 381 21.05 2.68 9.44
CA ASP A 381 20.14 2.77 8.31
C ASP A 381 19.64 1.37 7.90
N LEU A 382 18.53 1.37 7.17
CA LEU A 382 17.96 0.15 6.57
C LEU A 382 18.79 -0.36 5.41
#